data_3b8812d223153a9c21fc4b9855b2b5ba
#
_entry.id   3b8812d223153a9c21fc4b9855b2b5ba
#
_cell.length_a   1.000
_cell.length_b   1.000
_cell.length_c   1.000
_cell.angle_alpha   90.00
_cell.angle_beta   90.00
_cell.angle_gamma   90.00
#
_symmetry.space_group_name_H-M   'P 1'
#
loop_
_entity.id
_entity.type
_entity.pdbx_description
1 polymer ?
#
loop_
_entity_poly.entity_id
_entity_poly.type
_entity_poly.pdbx_seq_one_letter_code
_entity_poly.pdbx_strand_id
1 'polypeptide(L)'
;MKVLIVDDEADIRRIGELSLQSVAGWDVLLAESGAQGMATAKAQNPDLILMDMMMPEMDGLTVLRRIRKEPELAGTPVIFMTAKVQHDEVARYLEAGALGVVHKPFDPMTLPDEIRSILND
;
A
#
# COMPACT_ATOMS: atom_id res chain seq x y z
N MET A 1 5.63 -11.45 -7.49
CA MET A 1 5.05 -10.11 -7.47
C MET A 1 5.96 -9.19 -6.68
N LYS A 2 6.14 -7.97 -7.16
CA LYS A 2 6.96 -6.95 -6.48
C LYS A 2 6.02 -5.97 -5.78
N VAL A 3 6.12 -5.85 -4.46
CA VAL A 3 5.24 -5.01 -3.64
C VAL A 3 6.07 -3.91 -2.99
N LEU A 4 5.60 -2.68 -3.10
CA LEU A 4 6.17 -1.54 -2.38
C LEU A 4 5.30 -1.26 -1.16
N ILE A 5 5.91 -1.30 0.03
CA ILE A 5 5.23 -0.92 1.27
C ILE A 5 5.67 0.48 1.65
N VAL A 6 4.71 1.40 1.77
CA VAL A 6 4.95 2.79 2.17
C VAL A 6 4.29 3.01 3.52
N ASP A 7 5.10 3.20 4.56
CA ASP A 7 4.63 3.39 5.93
C ASP A 7 5.72 4.10 6.73
N ASP A 8 5.35 5.08 7.53
CA ASP A 8 6.31 5.83 8.34
C ASP A 8 6.75 5.07 9.59
N GLU A 9 6.04 4.00 9.97
CA GLU A 9 6.38 3.19 11.12
C GLU A 9 7.30 2.04 10.74
N ALA A 10 8.52 2.03 11.29
CA ALA A 10 9.51 1.01 10.99
C ALA A 10 9.02 -0.41 11.31
N ASP A 11 8.29 -0.56 12.41
CA ASP A 11 7.78 -1.88 12.84
C ASP A 11 6.80 -2.44 11.82
N ILE A 12 5.91 -1.60 11.29
CA ILE A 12 4.93 -2.03 10.29
C ILE A 12 5.64 -2.43 8.99
N ARG A 13 6.61 -1.63 8.55
CA ARG A 13 7.40 -1.99 7.37
C ARG A 13 8.07 -3.35 7.54
N ARG A 14 8.67 -3.59 8.71
CA ARG A 14 9.37 -4.85 8.99
C ARG A 14 8.42 -6.04 9.01
N ILE A 15 7.29 -5.90 9.71
CA ILE A 15 6.31 -6.98 9.79
C ILE A 15 5.72 -7.28 8.42
N GLY A 16 5.40 -6.24 7.65
CA GLY A 16 4.89 -6.42 6.29
C GLY A 16 5.91 -7.08 5.38
N GLU A 17 7.17 -6.66 5.45
CA GLU A 17 8.25 -7.26 4.66
C GLU A 17 8.39 -8.75 4.97
N LEU A 18 8.49 -9.09 6.26
CA LEU A 18 8.60 -10.48 6.66
C LEU A 18 7.42 -11.32 6.22
N SER A 19 6.21 -10.79 6.37
CA SER A 19 5.00 -11.48 5.95
C SER A 19 5.01 -11.78 4.45
N LEU A 20 5.23 -10.75 3.63
CA LEU A 20 5.11 -10.91 2.19
C LEU A 20 6.27 -11.73 1.61
N GLN A 21 7.46 -11.63 2.18
CA GLN A 21 8.60 -12.44 1.73
C GLN A 21 8.50 -13.89 2.20
N SER A 22 8.23 -14.09 3.49
CA SER A 22 8.30 -15.44 4.10
C SER A 22 7.07 -16.27 3.81
N VAL A 23 5.88 -15.67 3.81
CA VAL A 23 4.63 -16.42 3.58
C VAL A 23 4.30 -16.52 2.11
N ALA A 24 4.48 -15.44 1.35
CA ALA A 24 4.09 -15.40 -0.06
C ALA A 24 5.24 -15.54 -1.04
N GLY A 25 6.48 -15.33 -0.60
CA GLY A 25 7.64 -15.39 -1.49
C GLY A 25 7.72 -14.23 -2.46
N TRP A 26 7.11 -13.08 -2.15
CA TRP A 26 7.14 -11.90 -3.01
C TRP A 26 8.36 -11.05 -2.77
N ASP A 27 8.75 -10.26 -3.77
CA ASP A 27 9.78 -9.24 -3.62
C ASP A 27 9.18 -8.01 -2.96
N VAL A 28 9.88 -7.44 -1.98
CA VAL A 28 9.34 -6.31 -1.22
C VAL A 28 10.31 -5.14 -1.27
N LEU A 29 9.77 -3.97 -1.58
CA LEU A 29 10.44 -2.69 -1.51
C LEU A 29 9.84 -1.90 -0.35
N LEU A 30 10.63 -1.06 0.30
CA LEU A 30 10.18 -0.29 1.45
C LEU A 30 10.40 1.20 1.24
N ALA A 31 9.46 2.00 1.70
CA ALA A 31 9.59 3.46 1.74
C ALA A 31 8.98 3.98 3.03
N GLU A 32 9.57 5.02 3.59
CA GLU A 32 9.14 5.56 4.89
C GLU A 32 8.32 6.85 4.79
N SER A 33 8.09 7.33 3.57
CA SER A 33 7.30 8.55 3.36
C SER A 33 6.64 8.48 1.99
N GLY A 34 5.63 9.34 1.78
CA GLY A 34 4.98 9.45 0.49
C GLY A 34 5.93 9.83 -0.63
N ALA A 35 6.82 10.82 -0.36
CA ALA A 35 7.79 11.26 -1.36
C ALA A 35 8.75 10.14 -1.74
N GLN A 36 9.28 9.43 -0.75
CA GLN A 36 10.15 8.28 -1.01
C GLN A 36 9.41 7.17 -1.74
N GLY A 37 8.16 6.94 -1.37
CA GLY A 37 7.31 5.94 -2.03
C GLY A 37 7.12 6.23 -3.50
N MET A 38 6.84 7.48 -3.85
CA MET A 38 6.68 7.88 -5.26
C MET A 38 7.99 7.71 -6.03
N ALA A 39 9.10 8.14 -5.45
CA ALA A 39 10.41 8.01 -6.10
C ALA A 39 10.76 6.53 -6.34
N THR A 40 10.53 5.68 -5.33
CA THR A 40 10.78 4.25 -5.44
C THR A 40 9.88 3.61 -6.48
N ALA A 41 8.60 3.97 -6.50
CA ALA A 41 7.65 3.43 -7.47
C ALA A 41 8.05 3.77 -8.90
N LYS A 42 8.49 5.01 -9.15
CA LYS A 42 8.94 5.41 -10.48
C LYS A 42 10.20 4.65 -10.91
N ALA A 43 11.13 4.43 -9.97
CA ALA A 43 12.39 3.76 -10.29
C ALA A 43 12.24 2.25 -10.45
N GLN A 44 11.35 1.62 -9.69
CA GLN A 44 11.28 0.17 -9.58
C GLN A 44 10.04 -0.48 -10.19
N ASN A 45 9.03 0.31 -10.52
CA ASN A 45 7.79 -0.17 -11.17
C ASN A 45 7.15 -1.36 -10.43
N PRO A 46 6.73 -1.18 -9.18
CA PRO A 46 6.12 -2.30 -8.43
C PRO A 46 4.80 -2.75 -9.04
N ASP A 47 4.44 -3.99 -8.76
CA ASP A 47 3.15 -4.55 -9.19
C ASP A 47 2.00 -4.12 -8.29
N LEU A 48 2.32 -3.69 -7.07
CA LEU A 48 1.36 -3.27 -6.06
C LEU A 48 2.02 -2.30 -5.10
N ILE A 49 1.28 -1.28 -4.69
CA ILE A 49 1.70 -0.38 -3.62
C ILE A 49 0.77 -0.59 -2.43
N LEU A 50 1.34 -0.97 -1.28
CA LEU A 50 0.63 -1.10 -0.02
C LEU A 50 0.94 0.15 0.78
N MET A 51 -0.05 1.03 0.94
CA MET A 51 0.14 2.42 1.37
C MET A 51 -0.52 2.70 2.71
N ASP A 52 0.27 3.16 3.68
CA ASP A 52 -0.29 3.68 4.93
C ASP A 52 -1.11 4.93 4.65
N MET A 53 -2.31 5.01 5.23
CA MET A 53 -3.16 6.18 5.05
C MET A 53 -2.69 7.37 5.87
N MET A 54 -2.19 7.12 7.09
CA MET A 54 -1.83 8.17 8.05
C MET A 54 -0.32 8.34 8.14
N MET A 55 0.21 9.28 7.39
CA MET A 55 1.65 9.62 7.42
C MET A 55 1.84 11.10 7.65
N PRO A 56 2.95 11.52 8.29
CA PRO A 56 3.27 12.95 8.41
C PRO A 56 3.45 13.59 7.03
N GLU A 57 3.21 14.86 6.93
CA GLU A 57 3.42 15.70 5.75
C GLU A 57 2.47 15.40 4.59
N MET A 58 2.34 14.13 4.19
CA MET A 58 1.51 13.75 3.04
C MET A 58 0.83 12.43 3.34
N ASP A 59 -0.49 12.45 3.50
CA ASP A 59 -1.25 11.24 3.78
C ASP A 59 -1.34 10.34 2.53
N GLY A 60 -1.79 9.09 2.72
CA GLY A 60 -1.88 8.12 1.64
C GLY A 60 -2.80 8.53 0.52
N LEU A 61 -3.90 9.22 0.84
CA LEU A 61 -4.85 9.67 -0.18
C LEU A 61 -4.23 10.72 -1.09
N THR A 62 -3.45 11.65 -0.54
CA THR A 62 -2.71 12.64 -1.31
C THR A 62 -1.69 11.97 -2.23
N VAL A 63 -0.96 10.98 -1.71
CA VAL A 63 0.01 10.23 -2.51
C VAL A 63 -0.69 9.49 -3.65
N LEU A 64 -1.83 8.84 -3.37
CA LEU A 64 -2.59 8.14 -4.39
C LEU A 64 -3.01 9.07 -5.53
N ARG A 65 -3.51 10.26 -5.20
CA ARG A 65 -3.90 11.25 -6.21
C ARG A 65 -2.73 11.65 -7.09
N ARG A 66 -1.54 11.81 -6.50
CA ARG A 66 -0.33 12.13 -7.26
C ARG A 66 0.11 10.96 -8.13
N ILE A 67 0.03 9.74 -7.62
CA ILE A 67 0.35 8.53 -8.38
C ILE A 67 -0.54 8.44 -9.63
N ARG A 68 -1.82 8.71 -9.50
CA ARG A 68 -2.77 8.64 -10.62
C ARG A 68 -2.50 9.68 -11.70
N LYS A 69 -1.78 10.76 -11.38
CA LYS A 69 -1.39 11.79 -12.35
C LYS A 69 -0.07 11.48 -13.05
N GLU A 70 0.70 10.52 -12.56
CA GLU A 70 1.96 10.12 -13.20
C GLU A 70 1.66 9.04 -14.23
N PRO A 71 1.95 9.29 -15.53
CA PRO A 71 1.60 8.32 -16.57
C PRO A 71 2.17 6.92 -16.34
N GLU A 72 3.38 6.84 -15.79
CA GLU A 72 4.06 5.57 -15.53
C GLU A 72 3.40 4.77 -14.41
N LEU A 73 2.68 5.45 -13.52
CA LEU A 73 2.12 4.86 -12.32
C LEU A 73 0.59 4.87 -12.30
N ALA A 74 -0.04 5.45 -13.32
CA ALA A 74 -1.49 5.68 -13.31
C ALA A 74 -2.30 4.38 -13.15
N GLY A 75 -1.79 3.25 -13.64
CA GLY A 75 -2.46 1.96 -13.53
C GLY A 75 -1.96 1.08 -12.40
N THR A 76 -1.00 1.55 -11.59
CA THR A 76 -0.44 0.73 -10.52
C THR A 76 -1.47 0.51 -9.42
N PRO A 77 -1.78 -0.75 -9.05
CA PRO A 77 -2.73 -1.02 -7.97
C PRO A 77 -2.23 -0.47 -6.63
N VAL A 78 -3.14 0.16 -5.87
CA VAL A 78 -2.85 0.68 -4.53
C VAL A 78 -3.87 0.11 -3.56
N ILE A 79 -3.38 -0.45 -2.45
CA ILE A 79 -4.20 -0.92 -1.33
C ILE A 79 -3.77 -0.12 -0.12
N PHE A 80 -4.73 0.48 0.59
CA PHE A 80 -4.42 1.23 1.81
C PHE A 80 -4.32 0.32 3.02
N MET A 81 -3.46 0.71 3.96
CA MET A 81 -3.41 0.15 5.31
C MET A 81 -3.87 1.24 6.27
N THR A 82 -4.86 0.96 7.10
CA THR A 82 -5.35 1.96 8.04
C THR A 82 -6.07 1.31 9.22
N ALA A 83 -6.02 1.98 10.38
CA ALA A 83 -6.84 1.61 11.53
C ALA A 83 -8.29 2.09 11.36
N LYS A 84 -8.54 2.98 10.40
CA LYS A 84 -9.86 3.57 10.16
C LYS A 84 -10.54 2.90 8.98
N VAL A 85 -11.42 1.94 9.28
CA VAL A 85 -12.13 1.16 8.26
C VAL A 85 -13.64 1.41 8.31
N GLN A 86 -14.06 2.59 8.70
CA GLN A 86 -15.48 2.95 8.68
C GLN A 86 -15.96 3.02 7.24
N HIS A 87 -17.25 2.73 7.06
CA HIS A 87 -17.83 2.55 5.74
C HIS A 87 -17.64 3.76 4.82
N ASP A 88 -17.86 4.96 5.33
CA ASP A 88 -17.74 6.19 4.53
C ASP A 88 -16.28 6.51 4.19
N GLU A 89 -15.35 6.19 5.07
CA GLU A 89 -13.93 6.39 4.80
C GLU A 89 -13.43 5.43 3.73
N VAL A 90 -13.83 4.16 3.81
CA VAL A 90 -13.47 3.16 2.80
C VAL A 90 -14.03 3.57 1.43
N ALA A 91 -15.27 4.07 1.39
CA ALA A 91 -15.87 4.54 0.15
C ALA A 91 -15.04 5.66 -0.49
N ARG A 92 -14.53 6.60 0.31
CA ARG A 92 -13.67 7.68 -0.19
C ARG A 92 -12.37 7.14 -0.80
N TYR A 93 -11.77 6.15 -0.16
CA TYR A 93 -10.53 5.56 -0.67
C TYR A 93 -10.76 4.85 -2.01
N LEU A 94 -11.85 4.12 -2.12
CA LEU A 94 -12.20 3.42 -3.36
C LEU A 94 -12.53 4.40 -4.48
N GLU A 95 -13.24 5.49 -4.18
CA GLU A 95 -13.54 6.54 -5.16
C GLU A 95 -12.27 7.20 -5.68
N ALA A 96 -11.26 7.34 -4.84
CA ALA A 96 -9.98 7.93 -5.25
C ALA A 96 -9.14 6.97 -6.10
N GLY A 97 -9.51 5.71 -6.20
CA GLY A 97 -8.85 4.74 -7.04
C GLY A 97 -8.09 3.63 -6.32
N ALA A 98 -8.23 3.53 -4.99
CA ALA A 98 -7.67 2.39 -4.26
C ALA A 98 -8.48 1.13 -4.58
N LEU A 99 -7.81 -0.02 -4.62
CA LEU A 99 -8.49 -1.30 -4.85
C LEU A 99 -9.16 -1.84 -3.60
N GLY A 100 -8.65 -1.49 -2.43
CA GLY A 100 -9.20 -1.98 -1.18
C GLY A 100 -8.41 -1.46 0.00
N VAL A 101 -8.73 -2.00 1.17
CA VAL A 101 -8.16 -1.56 2.44
C VAL A 101 -7.82 -2.77 3.29
N VAL A 102 -6.64 -2.74 3.92
CA VAL A 102 -6.23 -3.71 4.93
C VAL A 102 -6.29 -3.01 6.29
N HIS A 103 -6.98 -3.62 7.24
CA HIS A 103 -7.13 -3.07 8.58
C HIS A 103 -5.84 -3.26 9.40
N LYS A 104 -5.40 -2.20 10.06
CA LYS A 104 -4.29 -2.28 11.03
C LYS A 104 -4.85 -2.45 12.44
N PRO A 105 -4.25 -3.29 13.27
CA PRO A 105 -3.13 -4.19 12.95
C PRO A 105 -3.57 -5.36 12.07
N PHE A 106 -2.73 -5.74 11.12
CA PHE A 106 -3.00 -6.91 10.28
C PHE A 106 -2.30 -8.15 10.84
N ASP A 107 -2.80 -9.32 10.47
CA ASP A 107 -2.17 -10.59 10.82
C ASP A 107 -1.11 -10.92 9.76
N PRO A 108 0.17 -11.02 10.13
CA PRO A 108 1.22 -11.33 9.14
C PRO A 108 1.01 -12.65 8.41
N MET A 109 0.35 -13.62 9.05
CA MET A 109 0.12 -14.91 8.41
C MET A 109 -0.98 -14.88 7.36
N THR A 110 -1.91 -13.94 7.46
CA THR A 110 -3.04 -13.85 6.53
C THR A 110 -2.95 -12.65 5.58
N LEU A 111 -2.01 -11.74 5.80
CA LEU A 111 -1.89 -10.55 4.96
C LEU A 111 -1.76 -10.87 3.47
N PRO A 112 -0.94 -11.83 3.04
CA PRO A 112 -0.86 -12.16 1.62
C PRO A 112 -2.20 -12.60 1.04
N ASP A 113 -2.98 -13.39 1.78
CA ASP A 113 -4.29 -13.86 1.32
C ASP A 113 -5.28 -12.71 1.20
N GLU A 114 -5.27 -11.76 2.14
CA GLU A 114 -6.09 -10.56 2.05
C GLU A 114 -5.75 -9.76 0.79
N ILE A 115 -4.47 -9.59 0.51
CA ILE A 115 -4.01 -8.86 -0.67
C ILE A 115 -4.47 -9.58 -1.94
N ARG A 116 -4.30 -10.90 -2.02
CA ARG A 116 -4.74 -11.68 -3.18
C ARG A 116 -6.24 -11.54 -3.39
N SER A 117 -7.01 -11.59 -2.32
CA SER A 117 -8.47 -11.45 -2.40
C SER A 117 -8.86 -10.09 -2.98
N ILE A 118 -8.22 -9.01 -2.54
CA ILE A 118 -8.49 -7.67 -3.05
C ILE A 118 -8.10 -7.55 -4.52
N LEU A 119 -6.96 -8.09 -4.90
CA LEU A 119 -6.46 -8.01 -6.29
C LEU A 119 -7.33 -8.81 -7.27
N ASN A 120 -7.96 -9.87 -6.81
CA ASN A 120 -8.78 -10.74 -7.65
C ASN A 120 -10.25 -10.33 -7.71
N ASP A 121 -10.64 -9.39 -6.87
CA ASP A 121 -11.99 -8.84 -6.89
C ASP A 121 -12.06 -7.68 -7.89
#